data_4251958dcfa2f173658e7f243ecb6697
#
_entry.id   4251958dcfa2f173658e7f243ecb6697
#
_cell.length_a   1.000
_cell.length_b   1.000
_cell.length_c   1.000
_cell.angle_alpha   90.00
_cell.angle_beta   90.00
_cell.angle_gamma   90.00
#
_symmetry.space_group_name_H-M   'P 1'
#
loop_
_entity.id
_entity.type
_entity.pdbx_description
1 polymer ?
#
loop_
_entity_poly.entity_id
_entity_poly.type
_entity_poly.pdbx_seq_one_letter_code
_entity_poly.pdbx_strand_id
1 'polypeptide(L)'
;ATSVMNGDPSPPSIAAIYAFGGRDFDVKGAYASLLKAATAPNDLDLSRRGCGVQCVGERPGLDQWLKLHYMPVGSPGWGSAADTLELAAADFGVAQLAEDVGDNANARLFRERAGWWRNLFNPNAAAEGGYIQPRNAEGSWKSVDFNVEDDDDYVEGSGAPYLWMLPFDPAGLFENLRRNAKAEARMDRFFYNPDGSLAVPKSG
;
A
#
# COMPACT_ATOMS: atom_id res chain seq x y z
N ALA A 1 9.37 -2.86 16.68
CA ALA A 1 9.19 -2.92 15.24
C ALA A 1 10.52 -3.32 14.63
N THR A 2 10.49 -4.14 13.63
CA THR A 2 11.71 -4.79 13.14
C THR A 2 12.17 -4.24 11.79
N SER A 3 11.36 -3.43 11.11
CA SER A 3 11.69 -2.84 9.80
C SER A 3 12.32 -3.85 8.80
N VAL A 4 11.82 -5.08 8.85
CA VAL A 4 12.34 -6.19 8.00
C VAL A 4 11.49 -6.36 6.75
N MET A 5 10.23 -5.96 6.81
CA MET A 5 9.27 -6.07 5.72
C MET A 5 8.91 -4.68 5.19
N ASN A 6 8.45 -4.62 3.97
CA ASN A 6 7.89 -3.40 3.39
C ASN A 6 6.63 -2.96 4.15
N GLY A 7 6.40 -1.65 4.20
CA GLY A 7 5.23 -1.05 4.83
C GLY A 7 5.24 -1.07 6.35
N ASP A 8 4.07 -0.88 6.93
CA ASP A 8 3.81 -0.85 8.37
C ASP A 8 2.59 -1.73 8.69
N PRO A 9 2.77 -3.03 8.96
CA PRO A 9 1.65 -3.95 9.19
C PRO A 9 1.01 -3.82 10.57
N SER A 10 1.61 -3.03 11.48
CA SER A 10 1.10 -2.88 12.86
C SER A 10 -0.29 -2.25 12.92
N PRO A 11 -0.61 -1.16 12.19
CA PRO A 11 -1.92 -0.54 12.28
C PRO A 11 -3.08 -1.47 11.84
N PRO A 12 -3.04 -2.11 10.67
CA PRO A 12 -4.14 -3.00 10.27
C PRO A 12 -4.27 -4.21 11.19
N SER A 13 -3.15 -4.74 11.72
CA SER A 13 -3.18 -5.86 12.66
C SER A 13 -3.85 -5.48 13.98
N ILE A 14 -3.47 -4.34 14.57
CA ILE A 14 -4.04 -3.87 15.85
C ILE A 14 -5.52 -3.48 15.66
N ALA A 15 -5.86 -2.80 14.56
CA ALA A 15 -7.24 -2.46 14.25
C ALA A 15 -8.11 -3.71 14.08
N ALA A 16 -7.62 -4.74 13.39
CA ALA A 16 -8.32 -6.00 13.24
C ALA A 16 -8.52 -6.71 14.59
N ILE A 17 -7.47 -6.83 15.41
CA ILE A 17 -7.58 -7.41 16.76
C ILE A 17 -8.66 -6.70 17.57
N TYR A 18 -8.66 -5.37 17.55
CA TYR A 18 -9.64 -4.56 18.27
C TYR A 18 -11.06 -4.78 17.74
N ALA A 19 -11.24 -4.75 16.41
CA ALA A 19 -12.54 -4.95 15.76
C ALA A 19 -13.15 -6.33 16.04
N PHE A 20 -12.30 -7.38 16.15
CA PHE A 20 -12.72 -8.74 16.52
C PHE A 20 -12.87 -8.95 18.04
N GLY A 21 -12.81 -7.88 18.84
CA GLY A 21 -13.10 -7.91 20.28
C GLY A 21 -11.89 -8.14 21.20
N GLY A 22 -10.68 -8.21 20.65
CA GLY A 22 -9.44 -8.29 21.44
C GLY A 22 -9.08 -6.93 22.04
N ARG A 23 -9.61 -6.64 23.24
CA ARG A 23 -9.48 -5.30 23.88
C ARG A 23 -8.68 -5.31 25.18
N ASP A 24 -8.11 -6.46 25.55
CA ASP A 24 -7.32 -6.63 26.78
C ASP A 24 -5.84 -6.25 26.54
N PHE A 25 -5.64 -4.96 26.15
CA PHE A 25 -4.34 -4.34 26.00
C PHE A 25 -4.45 -2.81 26.16
N ASP A 26 -3.34 -2.12 26.27
CA ASP A 26 -3.32 -0.64 26.31
C ASP A 26 -3.67 -0.03 24.94
N VAL A 27 -4.96 0.04 24.65
CA VAL A 27 -5.49 0.60 23.38
C VAL A 27 -5.04 2.05 23.17
N LYS A 28 -5.00 2.86 24.23
CA LYS A 28 -4.62 4.28 24.11
C LYS A 28 -3.15 4.44 23.80
N GLY A 29 -2.30 3.68 24.48
CA GLY A 29 -0.86 3.67 24.21
C GLY A 29 -0.54 3.13 22.82
N ALA A 30 -1.21 2.06 22.40
CA ALA A 30 -1.06 1.53 21.06
C ALA A 30 -1.48 2.58 20.00
N TYR A 31 -2.67 3.18 20.14
CA TYR A 31 -3.14 4.22 19.22
C TYR A 31 -2.19 5.42 19.15
N ALA A 32 -1.73 5.93 20.29
CA ALA A 32 -0.76 7.03 20.33
C ALA A 32 0.55 6.68 19.61
N SER A 33 1.03 5.44 19.76
CA SER A 33 2.22 4.94 19.08
C SER A 33 2.01 4.89 17.56
N LEU A 34 0.88 4.37 17.08
CA LEU A 34 0.55 4.32 15.65
C LEU A 34 0.44 5.73 15.05
N LEU A 35 -0.21 6.67 15.74
CA LEU A 35 -0.28 8.06 15.30
C LEU A 35 1.11 8.69 15.17
N LYS A 36 1.97 8.49 16.16
CA LYS A 36 3.33 9.00 16.12
C LYS A 36 4.10 8.43 14.93
N ALA A 37 4.07 7.12 14.73
CA ALA A 37 4.73 6.47 13.61
C ALA A 37 4.23 6.98 12.24
N ALA A 38 2.93 7.31 12.14
CA ALA A 38 2.31 7.75 10.90
C ALA A 38 2.42 9.25 10.61
N THR A 39 2.84 10.08 11.58
CA THR A 39 2.83 11.55 11.46
C THR A 39 4.15 12.22 11.73
N ALA A 40 5.04 11.58 12.48
CA ALA A 40 6.30 12.17 12.93
C ALA A 40 7.49 11.31 12.47
N PRO A 41 8.09 11.62 11.30
CA PRO A 41 9.29 10.94 10.84
C PRO A 41 10.39 10.98 11.90
N ASN A 42 11.02 9.86 12.17
CA ASN A 42 12.21 9.80 13.00
C ASN A 42 13.48 9.85 12.13
N ASP A 43 14.66 9.95 12.76
CA ASP A 43 15.92 10.05 12.04
C ASP A 43 16.20 8.84 11.14
N LEU A 44 15.69 7.65 11.48
CA LEU A 44 15.85 6.46 10.67
C LEU A 44 14.90 6.47 9.46
N ASP A 45 13.69 7.01 9.61
CA ASP A 45 12.76 7.20 8.48
C ASP A 45 13.34 8.19 7.44
N LEU A 46 14.04 9.22 7.93
CA LEU A 46 14.63 10.28 7.11
C LEU A 46 16.00 9.90 6.52
N SER A 47 16.78 9.10 7.25
CA SER A 47 18.18 8.83 6.90
C SER A 47 18.34 8.06 5.62
N ARG A 48 17.29 7.35 5.19
CA ARG A 48 17.32 6.48 3.99
C ARG A 48 18.50 5.51 4.00
N ARG A 49 19.01 5.22 5.21
CA ARG A 49 20.13 4.34 5.48
C ARG A 49 19.71 3.42 6.60
N GLY A 50 19.75 2.14 6.33
CA GLY A 50 19.59 1.14 7.35
C GLY A 50 20.93 0.55 7.79
N CYS A 51 20.93 -0.34 8.73
CA CYS A 51 22.05 -1.23 9.00
C CYS A 51 22.05 -2.34 7.93
N GLY A 52 22.59 -2.06 6.77
CA GLY A 52 22.33 -2.88 5.59
C GLY A 52 20.90 -2.66 5.09
N VAL A 53 20.23 -3.70 4.63
CA VAL A 53 18.87 -3.62 4.08
C VAL A 53 17.74 -3.67 5.12
N GLN A 54 18.03 -3.75 6.43
CA GLN A 54 17.03 -4.13 7.43
C GLN A 54 16.87 -3.17 8.62
N CYS A 55 17.58 -2.07 8.65
CA CYS A 55 17.52 -1.13 9.77
C CYS A 55 17.16 0.26 9.30
N VAL A 56 15.99 0.39 8.79
CA VAL A 56 15.33 1.65 8.45
C VAL A 56 14.34 2.00 9.57
N GLY A 57 13.70 3.13 9.50
CA GLY A 57 12.65 3.51 10.47
C GLY A 57 11.39 2.65 10.32
N GLU A 58 10.38 2.96 11.10
CA GLU A 58 9.07 2.29 11.02
C GLU A 58 8.37 2.54 9.68
N ARG A 59 8.52 3.76 9.14
CA ARG A 59 7.99 4.16 7.84
C ARG A 59 9.07 4.87 7.02
N PRO A 60 9.99 4.12 6.39
CA PRO A 60 11.06 4.70 5.59
C PRO A 60 10.50 5.62 4.51
N GLY A 61 10.99 6.87 4.45
CA GLY A 61 10.50 7.86 3.50
C GLY A 61 9.14 8.46 3.85
N LEU A 62 8.72 8.42 5.13
CA LEU A 62 7.48 9.05 5.58
C LEU A 62 7.36 10.53 5.16
N ASP A 63 8.48 11.25 5.10
CA ASP A 63 8.52 12.63 4.58
C ASP A 63 8.08 12.72 3.11
N GLN A 64 8.46 11.74 2.28
CA GLN A 64 8.04 11.66 0.88
C GLN A 64 6.56 11.28 0.76
N TRP A 65 6.11 10.29 1.57
CA TRP A 65 4.70 9.94 1.67
C TRP A 65 3.81 11.14 1.99
N LEU A 66 4.19 11.91 3.02
CA LEU A 66 3.44 13.08 3.46
C LEU A 66 3.49 14.24 2.46
N LYS A 67 4.55 14.34 1.65
CA LYS A 67 4.74 15.43 0.69
C LYS A 67 4.15 15.12 -0.69
N LEU A 68 4.35 13.90 -1.18
CA LEU A 68 4.02 13.51 -2.55
C LEU A 68 2.69 12.75 -2.62
N HIS A 69 2.23 12.19 -1.48
CA HIS A 69 1.07 11.32 -1.38
C HIS A 69 1.23 10.00 -2.17
N TYR A 70 2.45 9.57 -2.37
CA TYR A 70 2.89 8.27 -2.87
C TYR A 70 4.39 8.10 -2.59
N MET A 71 4.87 6.88 -2.61
CA MET A 71 6.30 6.59 -2.54
C MET A 71 6.89 6.64 -3.95
N PRO A 72 7.86 7.54 -4.22
CA PRO A 72 8.43 7.66 -5.56
C PRO A 72 9.42 6.53 -5.85
N VAL A 73 9.70 6.31 -7.12
CA VAL A 73 10.79 5.44 -7.58
C VAL A 73 12.09 5.81 -6.88
N GLY A 74 12.82 4.82 -6.36
CA GLY A 74 14.04 5.02 -5.59
C GLY A 74 13.82 5.54 -4.15
N SER A 75 12.60 5.46 -3.63
CA SER A 75 12.31 5.68 -2.21
C SER A 75 13.09 4.71 -1.31
N PRO A 76 13.30 5.05 -0.03
CA PRO A 76 14.17 4.27 0.85
C PRO A 76 13.59 2.92 1.32
N GLY A 77 12.37 2.60 0.97
CA GLY A 77 11.72 1.34 1.29
C GLY A 77 12.12 0.18 0.37
N TRP A 78 11.29 -0.84 0.30
CA TRP A 78 11.55 -2.06 -0.46
C TRP A 78 11.01 -2.05 -1.89
N GLY A 79 10.17 -1.06 -2.24
CA GLY A 79 9.61 -0.92 -3.56
C GLY A 79 8.57 0.19 -3.60
N SER A 80 8.66 1.08 -4.56
CA SER A 80 7.86 2.30 -4.57
C SER A 80 6.35 2.03 -4.64
N ALA A 81 5.92 1.12 -5.50
CA ALA A 81 4.52 0.74 -5.62
C ALA A 81 4.06 -0.10 -4.42
N ALA A 82 4.87 -1.06 -3.98
CA ALA A 82 4.61 -1.87 -2.81
C ALA A 82 4.42 -1.01 -1.57
N ASP A 83 5.39 -0.17 -1.24
CA ASP A 83 5.33 0.71 -0.06
C ASP A 83 4.14 1.67 -0.10
N THR A 84 3.76 2.18 -1.29
CA THR A 84 2.58 3.03 -1.42
C THR A 84 1.31 2.30 -1.01
N LEU A 85 1.11 1.06 -1.46
CA LEU A 85 -0.08 0.27 -1.10
C LEU A 85 -0.07 -0.14 0.37
N GLU A 86 1.09 -0.54 0.89
CA GLU A 86 1.26 -0.91 2.29
C GLU A 86 1.01 0.29 3.23
N LEU A 87 1.55 1.48 2.93
CA LEU A 87 1.28 2.67 3.72
C LEU A 87 -0.18 3.12 3.63
N ALA A 88 -0.83 2.95 2.47
CA ALA A 88 -2.27 3.20 2.34
C ALA A 88 -3.10 2.24 3.21
N ALA A 89 -2.75 0.95 3.23
CA ALA A 89 -3.38 -0.05 4.10
C ALA A 89 -3.13 0.25 5.59
N ALA A 90 -1.91 0.66 5.93
CA ALA A 90 -1.56 1.06 7.28
C ALA A 90 -2.37 2.28 7.75
N ASP A 91 -2.48 3.30 6.90
CA ASP A 91 -3.28 4.49 7.20
C ASP A 91 -4.78 4.17 7.30
N PHE A 92 -5.28 3.20 6.52
CA PHE A 92 -6.64 2.69 6.70
C PHE A 92 -6.83 2.04 8.08
N GLY A 93 -5.86 1.24 8.53
CA GLY A 93 -5.88 0.65 9.88
C GLY A 93 -5.87 1.71 11.00
N VAL A 94 -5.05 2.76 10.84
CA VAL A 94 -5.08 3.91 11.78
C VAL A 94 -6.45 4.58 11.78
N ALA A 95 -7.07 4.77 10.60
CA ALA A 95 -8.39 5.39 10.49
C ALA A 95 -9.47 4.58 11.20
N GLN A 96 -9.46 3.25 11.04
CA GLN A 96 -10.41 2.37 11.72
C GLN A 96 -10.26 2.46 13.24
N LEU A 97 -9.03 2.34 13.76
CA LEU A 97 -8.82 2.43 15.21
C LEU A 97 -9.14 3.82 15.74
N ALA A 98 -8.87 4.90 15.00
CA ALA A 98 -9.24 6.26 15.34
C ALA A 98 -10.77 6.41 15.51
N GLU A 99 -11.54 5.84 14.57
CA GLU A 99 -13.00 5.83 14.64
C GLU A 99 -13.51 5.08 15.87
N ASP A 100 -12.94 3.91 16.14
CA ASP A 100 -13.29 3.07 17.29
C ASP A 100 -13.00 3.72 18.66
N VAL A 101 -11.95 4.55 18.75
CA VAL A 101 -11.62 5.28 19.97
C VAL A 101 -12.26 6.69 20.04
N GLY A 102 -13.03 7.07 19.02
CA GLY A 102 -13.78 8.33 18.97
C GLY A 102 -12.98 9.53 18.46
N ASP A 103 -11.79 9.34 17.89
CA ASP A 103 -10.99 10.41 17.27
C ASP A 103 -11.40 10.65 15.82
N ASN A 104 -12.53 11.31 15.65
CA ASN A 104 -13.13 11.57 14.33
C ASN A 104 -12.25 12.44 13.42
N ALA A 105 -11.37 13.25 13.98
CA ALA A 105 -10.47 14.11 13.20
C ALA A 105 -9.41 13.26 12.49
N ASN A 106 -8.72 12.43 13.24
CA ASN A 106 -7.73 11.50 12.68
C ASN A 106 -8.40 10.41 11.83
N ALA A 107 -9.59 9.92 12.19
CA ALA A 107 -10.32 8.98 11.33
C ALA A 107 -10.53 9.52 9.90
N ARG A 108 -10.94 10.78 9.76
CA ARG A 108 -11.10 11.41 8.44
C ARG A 108 -9.76 11.62 7.73
N LEU A 109 -8.74 12.15 8.43
CA LEU A 109 -7.42 12.38 7.88
C LEU A 109 -6.81 11.09 7.32
N PHE A 110 -6.83 10.03 8.10
CA PHE A 110 -6.22 8.77 7.69
C PHE A 110 -7.05 8.01 6.64
N ARG A 111 -8.37 8.18 6.58
CA ARG A 111 -9.18 7.70 5.45
C ARG A 111 -8.81 8.40 4.14
N GLU A 112 -8.57 9.72 4.17
CA GLU A 112 -8.07 10.45 3.01
C GLU A 112 -6.72 9.92 2.56
N ARG A 113 -5.78 9.75 3.50
CA ARG A 113 -4.45 9.22 3.21
C ARG A 113 -4.48 7.78 2.68
N ALA A 114 -5.35 6.94 3.20
CA ALA A 114 -5.59 5.61 2.67
C ALA A 114 -6.03 5.64 1.19
N GLY A 115 -6.65 6.71 0.74
CA GLY A 115 -7.01 6.94 -0.66
C GLY A 115 -5.86 7.37 -1.57
N TRP A 116 -4.69 7.67 -1.03
CA TRP A 116 -3.55 8.17 -1.82
C TRP A 116 -2.95 7.15 -2.78
N TRP A 117 -3.24 5.87 -2.65
CA TRP A 117 -2.90 4.84 -3.64
C TRP A 117 -3.30 5.23 -5.06
N ARG A 118 -4.34 6.05 -5.22
CA ARG A 118 -4.83 6.55 -6.51
C ARG A 118 -3.81 7.39 -7.26
N ASN A 119 -2.81 7.95 -6.55
CA ASN A 119 -1.71 8.69 -7.17
C ASN A 119 -0.74 7.80 -7.97
N LEU A 120 -0.77 6.48 -7.72
CA LEU A 120 -0.07 5.49 -8.53
C LEU A 120 -0.99 4.74 -9.50
N PHE A 121 -2.30 4.97 -9.48
CA PHE A 121 -3.20 4.36 -10.46
C PHE A 121 -3.13 5.11 -11.78
N ASN A 122 -2.47 4.52 -12.78
CA ASN A 122 -2.46 5.05 -14.15
C ASN A 122 -3.56 4.34 -14.97
N PRO A 123 -4.66 5.04 -15.33
CA PRO A 123 -5.78 4.43 -16.08
C PRO A 123 -5.40 4.01 -17.50
N ASN A 124 -4.27 4.51 -18.03
CA ASN A 124 -3.78 4.26 -19.38
C ASN A 124 -2.46 3.47 -19.39
N ALA A 125 -2.17 2.74 -18.31
CA ALA A 125 -0.90 2.02 -18.14
C ALA A 125 -0.67 0.94 -19.20
N ALA A 126 -1.73 0.25 -19.62
CA ALA A 126 -1.67 -0.80 -20.64
C ALA A 126 -2.95 -0.82 -21.49
N ALA A 127 -2.92 -1.60 -22.58
CA ALA A 127 -4.05 -1.71 -23.51
C ALA A 127 -5.31 -2.29 -22.83
N GLU A 128 -5.14 -3.20 -21.88
CA GLU A 128 -6.22 -3.80 -21.09
C GLU A 128 -6.77 -2.89 -19.99
N GLY A 129 -6.09 -1.78 -19.69
CA GLY A 129 -6.55 -0.78 -18.72
C GLY A 129 -5.52 -0.33 -17.70
N GLY A 130 -6.01 0.23 -16.59
CA GLY A 130 -5.18 0.81 -15.55
C GLY A 130 -4.42 -0.19 -14.68
N TYR A 131 -3.29 0.25 -14.15
CA TYR A 131 -2.46 -0.47 -13.18
C TYR A 131 -2.00 0.47 -12.08
N ILE A 132 -1.57 -0.09 -10.96
CA ILE A 132 -0.70 0.60 -10.00
C ILE A 132 0.66 0.67 -10.66
N GLN A 133 1.08 1.85 -11.11
CA GLN A 133 2.32 2.05 -11.84
C GLN A 133 3.29 2.91 -11.04
N PRO A 134 4.57 2.50 -10.94
CA PRO A 134 5.60 3.30 -10.27
C PRO A 134 5.72 4.69 -10.88
N ARG A 135 5.97 5.69 -10.01
CA ARG A 135 6.01 7.09 -10.39
C ARG A 135 7.24 7.77 -9.81
N ASN A 136 7.91 8.57 -10.63
CA ASN A 136 9.07 9.34 -10.21
C ASN A 136 8.66 10.54 -9.32
N ALA A 137 9.58 11.07 -8.54
CA ALA A 137 9.30 12.17 -7.60
C ALA A 137 8.79 13.47 -8.29
N GLU A 138 9.16 13.68 -9.56
CA GLU A 138 8.67 14.78 -10.39
C GLU A 138 7.31 14.50 -11.05
N GLY A 139 6.73 13.32 -10.83
CA GLY A 139 5.40 12.96 -11.26
C GLY A 139 5.31 12.20 -12.59
N SER A 140 6.40 11.93 -13.29
CA SER A 140 6.41 11.08 -14.48
C SER A 140 6.25 9.60 -14.13
N TRP A 141 5.64 8.81 -15.03
CA TRP A 141 5.48 7.37 -14.86
C TRP A 141 6.75 6.62 -15.25
N LYS A 142 7.20 5.66 -14.42
CA LYS A 142 8.23 4.69 -14.81
C LYS A 142 7.61 3.66 -15.76
N SER A 143 8.30 3.36 -16.86
CA SER A 143 7.89 2.28 -17.76
C SER A 143 8.24 0.93 -17.12
N VAL A 144 7.26 0.04 -17.02
CA VAL A 144 7.41 -1.30 -16.47
C VAL A 144 6.62 -2.31 -17.29
N ASP A 145 7.03 -3.58 -17.27
CA ASP A 145 6.19 -4.69 -17.73
C ASP A 145 5.44 -5.25 -16.52
N PHE A 146 4.12 -5.09 -16.49
CA PHE A 146 3.28 -5.50 -15.36
C PHE A 146 3.19 -7.01 -15.14
N ASN A 147 3.70 -7.83 -16.05
CA ASN A 147 3.70 -9.29 -15.96
C ASN A 147 5.07 -9.88 -15.61
N VAL A 148 6.09 -9.04 -15.50
CA VAL A 148 7.45 -9.44 -15.13
C VAL A 148 7.71 -9.02 -13.68
N GLU A 149 8.36 -9.90 -12.94
CA GLU A 149 8.83 -9.63 -11.58
C GLU A 149 9.78 -8.43 -11.58
N ASP A 150 9.54 -7.49 -10.68
CA ASP A 150 10.31 -6.25 -10.55
C ASP A 150 10.39 -5.87 -9.06
N ASP A 151 11.43 -6.37 -8.39
CA ASP A 151 11.64 -6.14 -6.97
C ASP A 151 12.03 -4.69 -6.62
N ASP A 152 12.39 -3.89 -7.61
CA ASP A 152 12.68 -2.46 -7.38
C ASP A 152 11.42 -1.67 -7.03
N ASP A 153 10.25 -2.10 -7.53
CA ASP A 153 8.98 -1.40 -7.35
C ASP A 153 7.86 -2.27 -6.77
N TYR A 154 7.87 -3.60 -7.05
CA TYR A 154 6.89 -4.58 -6.57
C TYR A 154 7.62 -5.71 -5.84
N VAL A 155 7.63 -5.68 -4.53
CA VAL A 155 8.37 -6.68 -3.73
C VAL A 155 7.84 -8.09 -3.97
N GLU A 156 8.72 -9.01 -4.33
CA GLU A 156 8.41 -10.43 -4.58
C GLU A 156 7.25 -10.63 -5.58
N GLY A 157 7.16 -9.78 -6.60
CA GLY A 157 6.05 -9.86 -7.54
C GLY A 157 6.13 -8.91 -8.72
N SER A 158 4.98 -8.75 -9.37
CA SER A 158 4.82 -7.87 -10.53
C SER A 158 3.59 -6.97 -10.38
N GLY A 159 3.41 -6.03 -11.30
CA GLY A 159 2.28 -5.11 -11.26
C GLY A 159 0.90 -5.79 -11.40
N ALA A 160 0.84 -6.98 -11.99
CA ALA A 160 -0.43 -7.68 -12.19
C ALA A 160 -1.10 -8.11 -10.87
N PRO A 161 -0.44 -8.84 -9.93
CA PRO A 161 -0.99 -9.11 -8.60
C PRO A 161 -1.16 -7.85 -7.75
N TYR A 162 -0.23 -6.90 -7.84
CA TYR A 162 -0.28 -5.67 -7.04
C TYR A 162 -1.51 -4.80 -7.31
N LEU A 163 -2.11 -4.89 -8.51
CA LEU A 163 -3.39 -4.24 -8.78
C LEU A 163 -4.50 -4.63 -7.80
N TRP A 164 -4.45 -5.84 -7.26
CA TRP A 164 -5.50 -6.40 -6.38
C TRP A 164 -5.19 -6.25 -4.89
N MET A 165 -4.03 -5.67 -4.53
CA MET A 165 -3.61 -5.44 -3.14
C MET A 165 -4.30 -4.23 -2.49
N LEU A 166 -5.60 -4.09 -2.71
CA LEU A 166 -6.45 -3.01 -2.19
C LEU A 166 -7.68 -3.56 -1.46
N PRO A 167 -7.52 -4.53 -0.53
CA PRO A 167 -8.66 -5.15 0.17
C PRO A 167 -9.45 -4.16 1.02
N PHE A 168 -8.85 -3.03 1.37
CA PHE A 168 -9.47 -1.97 2.15
C PHE A 168 -10.29 -0.96 1.30
N ASP A 169 -10.14 -0.96 -0.03
CA ASP A 169 -10.86 -0.06 -0.94
C ASP A 169 -11.24 -0.74 -2.28
N PRO A 170 -11.92 -1.90 -2.26
CA PRO A 170 -12.30 -2.59 -3.48
C PRO A 170 -13.27 -1.77 -4.34
N ALA A 171 -14.14 -1.00 -3.72
CA ALA A 171 -15.09 -0.14 -4.43
C ALA A 171 -14.35 0.95 -5.24
N GLY A 172 -13.37 1.61 -4.63
CA GLY A 172 -12.53 2.59 -5.30
C GLY A 172 -11.70 2.00 -6.43
N LEU A 173 -11.17 0.78 -6.26
CA LEU A 173 -10.47 0.08 -7.34
C LEU A 173 -11.40 -0.20 -8.53
N PHE A 174 -12.60 -0.73 -8.28
CA PHE A 174 -13.57 -1.07 -9.33
C PHE A 174 -14.08 0.17 -10.06
N GLU A 175 -14.27 1.28 -9.36
CA GLU A 175 -14.60 2.58 -9.97
C GLU A 175 -13.48 3.02 -10.94
N ASN A 176 -12.23 2.97 -10.52
CA ASN A 176 -11.08 3.35 -11.34
C ASN A 176 -10.86 2.39 -12.52
N LEU A 177 -11.20 1.11 -12.41
CA LEU A 177 -11.20 0.14 -13.51
C LEU A 177 -12.38 0.30 -14.48
N ARG A 178 -13.19 1.36 -14.33
CA ARG A 178 -14.33 1.69 -15.20
C ARG A 178 -15.47 0.67 -15.18
N ARG A 179 -15.91 0.25 -13.97
CA ARG A 179 -17.08 -0.58 -13.63
C ARG A 179 -16.82 -2.08 -13.47
N ASN A 180 -17.69 -2.68 -12.65
CA ASN A 180 -17.62 -4.05 -12.16
C ASN A 180 -17.37 -5.10 -13.25
N ALA A 181 -18.07 -5.06 -14.37
CA ALA A 181 -17.91 -6.06 -15.43
C ALA A 181 -16.49 -6.12 -16.05
N LYS A 182 -15.78 -4.96 -16.12
CA LYS A 182 -14.39 -4.95 -16.62
C LYS A 182 -13.42 -5.42 -15.54
N ALA A 183 -13.68 -5.06 -14.28
CA ALA A 183 -12.90 -5.54 -13.16
C ALA A 183 -13.04 -7.05 -12.98
N GLU A 184 -14.27 -7.56 -13.05
CA GLU A 184 -14.58 -9.00 -13.01
C GLU A 184 -13.86 -9.77 -14.14
N ALA A 185 -14.04 -9.33 -15.38
CA ALA A 185 -13.38 -9.97 -16.52
C ALA A 185 -11.85 -9.91 -16.45
N ARG A 186 -11.28 -8.91 -15.77
CA ARG A 186 -9.85 -8.80 -15.56
C ARG A 186 -9.38 -9.70 -14.42
N MET A 187 -10.18 -9.84 -13.36
CA MET A 187 -9.94 -10.78 -12.27
C MET A 187 -10.04 -12.21 -12.76
N ASP A 188 -11.05 -12.53 -13.59
CA ASP A 188 -11.15 -13.85 -14.21
C ASP A 188 -9.90 -14.19 -15.02
N ARG A 189 -9.41 -13.27 -15.85
CA ARG A 189 -8.17 -13.47 -16.63
C ARG A 189 -6.89 -13.54 -15.78
N PHE A 190 -6.92 -13.03 -14.58
CA PHE A 190 -5.81 -13.18 -13.64
C PHE A 190 -5.73 -14.60 -13.08
N PHE A 191 -6.88 -15.25 -12.86
CA PHE A 191 -6.96 -16.60 -12.31
C PHE A 191 -7.12 -17.71 -13.36
N TYR A 192 -7.65 -17.38 -14.56
CA TYR A 192 -7.99 -18.36 -15.57
C TYR A 192 -7.44 -17.99 -16.94
N ASN A 193 -6.96 -19.02 -17.65
CA ASN A 193 -6.65 -18.93 -19.08
C ASN A 193 -7.94 -18.87 -19.90
N PRO A 194 -7.88 -18.45 -21.19
CA PRO A 194 -9.05 -18.40 -22.06
C PRO A 194 -9.76 -19.75 -22.27
N ASP A 195 -9.07 -20.87 -22.04
CA ASP A 195 -9.63 -22.22 -22.11
C ASP A 195 -10.30 -22.68 -20.80
N GLY A 196 -10.34 -21.81 -19.77
CA GLY A 196 -10.92 -22.10 -18.46
C GLY A 196 -9.99 -22.85 -17.50
N SER A 197 -8.78 -23.18 -17.89
CA SER A 197 -7.77 -23.72 -16.98
C SER A 197 -7.23 -22.63 -16.05
N LEU A 198 -6.73 -23.01 -14.87
CA LEU A 198 -6.09 -22.05 -13.95
C LEU A 198 -4.83 -21.46 -14.59
N ALA A 199 -4.72 -20.14 -14.52
CA ALA A 199 -3.50 -19.44 -14.84
C ALA A 199 -2.47 -19.72 -13.72
N VAL A 200 -1.54 -20.62 -13.96
CA VAL A 200 -0.42 -20.86 -13.05
C VAL A 200 0.62 -19.80 -13.35
N PRO A 201 1.08 -19.00 -12.35
CA PRO A 201 2.20 -18.11 -12.53
C PRO A 201 3.38 -18.93 -13.06
N LYS A 202 3.99 -18.47 -14.15
CA LYS A 202 5.23 -19.07 -14.61
C LYS A 202 6.27 -18.74 -13.55
N SER A 203 6.64 -19.74 -12.72
CA SER A 203 7.82 -19.64 -11.90
C SER A 203 9.00 -19.39 -12.81
N GLY A 204 9.65 -18.23 -12.67
CA GLY A 204 10.91 -17.94 -13.30
C GLY A 204 12.01 -18.89 -12.83
#